data_46b884a78214daa879f34372a06ab0d9
#
_entry.id   46b884a78214daa879f34372a06ab0d9
#
_cell.length_a   1.000
_cell.length_b   1.000
_cell.length_c   1.000
_cell.angle_alpha   90.00
_cell.angle_beta   90.00
_cell.angle_gamma   90.00
#
_symmetry.space_group_name_H-M   'P 1'
#
loop_
_entity.id
_entity.type
_entity.pdbx_description
1 polymer ?
#
loop_
_entity_poly.entity_id
_entity_poly.type
_entity_poly.pdbx_seq_one_letter_code
_entity_poly.pdbx_strand_id
1 'polypeptide(L)'
;MTLEDFVINNLRDSFAIIIFFIGMLFVFLSLKEKYKNYSEKVFALLFLLGISLFANNSICYFAAIFIIAASVIDLEFLQNLAAIIRGSKEYFAYKREQYSPKEKSSQIEKELELNKPKDTRDKNLTEIKPKIIESYVLTEIKALNYLETKFGMSIERNLRFNNKNRQIEVDGISQGTNIDSIFEVKVLFKHELDANIKKRYIENARKILDNYYEITHRHAILNFIIVGSIKPEAKKELFDELYISNSSTQYRISLNFLSFDELGLKLEDNLVTFK
;
A
#
# COMPACT_ATOMS: atom_id res chain seq x y z
N MET A 1 48.36 14.00 18.75
CA MET A 1 47.81 12.71 19.16
C MET A 1 48.96 11.71 19.01
N THR A 2 49.60 11.39 20.10
CA THR A 2 50.74 10.46 20.12
C THR A 2 50.24 9.04 20.35
N LEU A 3 50.99 8.02 19.89
CA LEU A 3 50.64 6.62 20.11
C LEU A 3 50.50 6.21 21.57
N GLU A 4 51.02 7.03 22.47
CA GLU A 4 50.91 6.87 23.94
C GLU A 4 49.51 7.13 24.46
N ASP A 5 48.65 7.88 23.73
CA ASP A 5 47.28 8.14 24.07
C ASP A 5 46.35 6.90 23.88
N PHE A 6 46.88 5.84 23.30
CA PHE A 6 46.20 4.56 23.06
C PHE A 6 46.47 3.48 24.12
N VAL A 7 46.99 3.86 25.27
CA VAL A 7 47.20 2.88 26.36
C VAL A 7 45.87 2.51 26.97
N ILE A 8 45.57 1.20 26.93
CA ILE A 8 44.36 0.62 27.54
C ILE A 8 44.44 0.81 29.06
N ASN A 9 43.94 1.91 29.57
CA ASN A 9 44.01 2.24 30.98
C ASN A 9 42.76 1.85 31.76
N ASN A 10 41.67 1.54 31.07
CA ASN A 10 40.37 1.26 31.70
C ASN A 10 39.70 0.01 31.09
N LEU A 11 38.96 -0.70 31.93
CA LEU A 11 38.15 -1.85 31.52
C LEU A 11 37.23 -1.52 30.32
N ARG A 12 36.72 -0.29 30.28
CA ARG A 12 35.86 0.20 29.22
C ARG A 12 36.56 0.27 27.86
N ASP A 13 37.82 0.72 27.81
CA ASP A 13 38.58 0.79 26.57
C ASP A 13 38.89 -0.61 26.04
N SER A 14 39.11 -1.57 26.94
CA SER A 14 39.23 -2.99 26.57
C SER A 14 37.94 -3.52 25.94
N PHE A 15 36.77 -3.19 26.49
CA PHE A 15 35.49 -3.56 25.90
C PHE A 15 35.26 -2.90 24.55
N ALA A 16 35.60 -1.63 24.37
CA ALA A 16 35.49 -0.92 23.11
C ALA A 16 36.30 -1.61 22.00
N ILE A 17 37.55 -2.03 22.32
CA ILE A 17 38.42 -2.73 21.39
C ILE A 17 37.84 -4.10 21.01
N ILE A 18 37.35 -4.87 22.00
CA ILE A 18 36.70 -6.17 21.72
C ILE A 18 35.49 -6.00 20.80
N ILE A 19 34.62 -5.02 21.06
CA ILE A 19 33.47 -4.71 20.24
C ILE A 19 33.91 -4.34 18.81
N PHE A 20 34.97 -3.57 18.67
CA PHE A 20 35.51 -3.19 17.37
C PHE A 20 36.01 -4.40 16.58
N PHE A 21 36.71 -5.34 17.23
CA PHE A 21 37.17 -6.58 16.60
C PHE A 21 35.99 -7.49 16.21
N ILE A 22 34.96 -7.59 17.06
CA ILE A 22 33.74 -8.34 16.71
C ILE A 22 33.07 -7.67 15.49
N GLY A 23 32.98 -6.34 15.48
CA GLY A 23 32.45 -5.60 14.32
C GLY A 23 33.21 -5.90 13.04
N MET A 24 34.53 -5.96 13.09
CA MET A 24 35.34 -6.32 11.93
C MET A 24 35.03 -7.71 11.36
N LEU A 25 34.71 -8.70 12.22
CA LEU A 25 34.28 -10.02 11.76
C LEU A 25 33.00 -9.94 10.92
N PHE A 26 32.08 -9.03 11.25
CA PHE A 26 30.86 -8.83 10.45
C PHE A 26 31.14 -8.20 9.10
N VAL A 27 32.21 -7.41 8.92
CA VAL A 27 32.65 -6.94 7.60
C VAL A 27 33.03 -8.11 6.72
N PHE A 28 33.75 -9.10 7.23
CA PHE A 28 34.07 -10.30 6.47
C PHE A 28 32.84 -11.15 6.13
N LEU A 29 31.84 -11.20 7.02
CA LEU A 29 30.58 -11.87 6.77
C LEU A 29 29.75 -11.15 5.70
N SER A 30 29.87 -9.82 5.56
CA SER A 30 29.16 -9.03 4.56
C SER A 30 29.63 -9.32 3.13
N LEU A 31 30.82 -9.93 2.95
CA LEU A 31 31.31 -10.37 1.63
C LEU A 31 30.48 -11.53 1.04
N LYS A 32 29.69 -12.22 1.86
CA LYS A 32 28.75 -13.23 1.39
C LYS A 32 27.40 -12.61 1.14
N GLU A 33 26.88 -12.64 -0.09
CA GLU A 33 25.60 -12.03 -0.48
C GLU A 33 24.42 -12.41 0.44
N LYS A 34 24.39 -13.67 0.90
CA LYS A 34 23.33 -14.18 1.78
C LYS A 34 23.21 -13.40 3.11
N TYR A 35 24.31 -12.89 3.64
CA TYR A 35 24.38 -12.23 4.95
C TYR A 35 24.63 -10.72 4.88
N LYS A 36 24.82 -10.18 3.66
CA LYS A 36 25.24 -8.80 3.43
C LYS A 36 24.42 -7.78 4.20
N ASN A 37 23.11 -7.76 4.01
CA ASN A 37 22.21 -6.77 4.61
C ASN A 37 22.19 -6.80 6.15
N TYR A 38 22.32 -7.99 6.75
CA TYR A 38 22.35 -8.12 8.21
C TYR A 38 23.72 -7.74 8.76
N SER A 39 24.79 -8.20 8.10
CA SER A 39 26.17 -7.95 8.54
C SER A 39 26.54 -6.48 8.49
N GLU A 40 26.09 -5.74 7.45
CA GLU A 40 26.31 -4.29 7.36
C GLU A 40 25.63 -3.52 8.49
N LYS A 41 24.41 -3.89 8.83
CA LYS A 41 23.66 -3.27 9.94
C LYS A 41 24.33 -3.56 11.29
N VAL A 42 24.67 -4.84 11.55
CA VAL A 42 25.31 -5.23 12.80
C VAL A 42 26.68 -4.59 12.93
N PHE A 43 27.47 -4.52 11.87
CA PHE A 43 28.75 -3.79 11.86
C PHE A 43 28.56 -2.34 12.22
N ALA A 44 27.65 -1.62 11.59
CA ALA A 44 27.38 -0.21 11.86
C ALA A 44 27.00 0.04 13.33
N LEU A 45 26.18 -0.84 13.91
CA LEU A 45 25.75 -0.76 15.31
C LEU A 45 26.91 -1.02 16.28
N LEU A 46 27.74 -2.03 16.03
CA LEU A 46 28.92 -2.35 16.85
C LEU A 46 29.97 -1.25 16.74
N PHE A 47 30.18 -0.71 15.54
CA PHE A 47 31.09 0.39 15.31
C PHE A 47 30.70 1.65 16.07
N LEU A 48 29.42 2.01 16.03
CA LEU A 48 28.86 3.16 16.75
C LEU A 48 29.00 2.97 18.27
N LEU A 49 28.71 1.77 18.78
CA LEU A 49 28.86 1.42 20.17
C LEU A 49 30.34 1.53 20.61
N GLY A 50 31.25 0.97 19.82
CA GLY A 50 32.69 1.04 20.07
C GLY A 50 33.20 2.50 20.16
N ILE A 51 32.84 3.35 19.19
CA ILE A 51 33.22 4.77 19.19
C ILE A 51 32.63 5.48 20.43
N SER A 52 31.39 5.20 20.79
CA SER A 52 30.76 5.85 21.95
C SER A 52 31.47 5.50 23.27
N LEU A 53 31.96 4.27 23.38
CA LEU A 53 32.73 3.85 24.55
C LEU A 53 34.09 4.57 24.62
N PHE A 54 34.76 4.81 23.48
CA PHE A 54 36.00 5.61 23.44
C PHE A 54 35.80 7.07 23.72
N ALA A 55 34.66 7.65 23.32
CA ALA A 55 34.41 9.10 23.43
C ALA A 55 34.41 9.64 24.88
N ASN A 56 34.31 8.77 25.89
CA ASN A 56 34.23 9.10 27.32
C ASN A 56 33.24 10.21 27.65
N ASN A 57 32.17 10.34 26.86
CA ASN A 57 31.17 11.38 26.98
C ASN A 57 29.80 10.78 27.14
N SER A 58 29.12 11.04 28.24
CA SER A 58 27.78 10.50 28.52
C SER A 58 26.77 10.84 27.44
N ILE A 59 26.87 12.04 26.83
CA ILE A 59 25.95 12.43 25.73
C ILE A 59 26.16 11.56 24.49
N CYS A 60 27.43 11.30 24.11
CA CYS A 60 27.73 10.41 22.99
C CYS A 60 27.25 8.98 23.26
N TYR A 61 27.37 8.51 24.50
CA TYR A 61 26.90 7.19 24.90
C TYR A 61 25.37 7.07 24.79
N PHE A 62 24.64 8.05 25.34
CA PHE A 62 23.18 8.08 25.22
C PHE A 62 22.71 8.20 23.76
N ALA A 63 23.36 9.06 22.98
CA ALA A 63 23.05 9.20 21.56
C ALA A 63 23.29 7.88 20.78
N ALA A 64 24.38 7.17 21.05
CA ALA A 64 24.67 5.89 20.44
C ALA A 64 23.62 4.82 20.80
N ILE A 65 23.25 4.71 22.09
CA ILE A 65 22.19 3.78 22.52
C ILE A 65 20.88 4.13 21.83
N PHE A 66 20.53 5.41 21.73
CA PHE A 66 19.30 5.84 21.06
C PHE A 66 19.29 5.48 19.58
N ILE A 67 20.40 5.73 18.86
CA ILE A 67 20.52 5.39 17.43
C ILE A 67 20.47 3.88 17.24
N ILE A 68 21.13 3.10 18.10
CA ILE A 68 21.08 1.63 18.07
C ILE A 68 19.65 1.15 18.28
N ALA A 69 18.98 1.64 19.32
CA ALA A 69 17.59 1.30 19.61
C ALA A 69 16.67 1.63 18.41
N ALA A 70 16.79 2.83 17.84
CA ALA A 70 16.01 3.26 16.68
C ALA A 70 16.29 2.43 15.41
N SER A 71 17.52 1.90 15.27
CA SER A 71 17.92 1.09 14.12
C SER A 71 17.46 -0.38 14.23
N VAL A 72 17.30 -0.88 15.46
CA VAL A 72 16.85 -2.25 15.74
C VAL A 72 15.33 -2.32 15.85
N ILE A 73 14.71 -1.23 16.29
CA ILE A 73 13.27 -1.16 16.46
C ILE A 73 12.62 -1.10 15.08
N ASP A 74 11.75 -2.07 14.82
CA ASP A 74 10.95 -2.13 13.59
C ASP A 74 10.08 -0.88 13.49
N LEU A 75 9.96 -0.31 12.28
CA LEU A 75 9.10 0.87 12.04
C LEU A 75 7.67 0.63 12.54
N GLU A 76 7.19 -0.60 12.42
CA GLU A 76 5.89 -1.04 12.92
C GLU A 76 5.79 -0.91 14.45
N PHE A 77 6.85 -1.24 15.19
CA PHE A 77 6.90 -1.07 16.64
C PHE A 77 6.85 0.42 17.04
N LEU A 78 7.58 1.29 16.33
CA LEU A 78 7.54 2.74 16.59
C LEU A 78 6.17 3.34 16.30
N GLN A 79 5.50 2.89 15.24
CA GLN A 79 4.14 3.30 14.92
C GLN A 79 3.15 2.84 16.01
N ASN A 80 3.29 1.58 16.47
CA ASN A 80 2.49 1.03 17.57
C ASN A 80 2.68 1.84 18.86
N LEU A 81 3.93 2.17 19.20
CA LEU A 81 4.26 2.96 20.38
C LEU A 81 3.68 4.37 20.28
N ALA A 82 3.80 5.01 19.13
CA ALA A 82 3.21 6.33 18.88
C ALA A 82 1.68 6.32 19.00
N ALA A 83 1.03 5.24 18.54
CA ALA A 83 -0.41 5.05 18.66
C ALA A 83 -0.85 4.83 20.12
N ILE A 84 -0.07 4.09 20.91
CA ILE A 84 -0.29 3.93 22.36
C ILE A 84 -0.21 5.28 23.07
N ILE A 85 0.85 6.04 22.81
CA ILE A 85 1.08 7.35 23.44
C ILE A 85 -0.05 8.34 23.08
N ARG A 86 -0.55 8.28 21.84
CA ARG A 86 -1.68 9.10 21.39
C ARG A 86 -3.05 8.60 21.87
N GLY A 87 -3.11 7.45 22.53
CA GLY A 87 -4.35 6.84 23.01
C GLY A 87 -5.29 6.40 21.88
N SER A 88 -4.76 6.15 20.68
CA SER A 88 -5.53 5.72 19.52
C SER A 88 -5.97 4.27 19.67
N LYS A 89 -7.18 4.06 20.19
CA LYS A 89 -7.78 2.72 20.29
C LYS A 89 -8.03 2.10 18.90
N GLU A 90 -8.26 2.92 17.90
CA GLU A 90 -8.52 2.49 16.51
C GLU A 90 -7.33 1.82 15.85
N TYR A 91 -6.11 2.23 16.19
CA TYR A 91 -4.89 1.66 15.62
C TYR A 91 -4.70 0.16 15.92
N PHE A 92 -5.20 -0.30 17.08
CA PHE A 92 -5.07 -1.69 17.50
C PHE A 92 -6.26 -2.57 17.07
N ALA A 93 -7.35 -1.95 16.62
CA ALA A 93 -8.54 -2.69 16.21
C ALA A 93 -8.33 -3.42 14.88
N TYR A 94 -7.51 -2.88 14.00
CA TYR A 94 -7.21 -3.47 12.69
C TYR A 94 -5.82 -3.07 12.21
N LYS A 95 -5.24 -3.93 11.36
CA LYS A 95 -3.96 -3.66 10.68
C LYS A 95 -4.23 -3.01 9.33
N ARG A 96 -3.54 -1.90 9.08
CA ARG A 96 -3.58 -1.18 7.80
C ARG A 96 -2.23 -1.28 7.13
N GLU A 97 -2.21 -1.82 5.94
CA GLU A 97 -0.99 -2.05 5.16
C GLU A 97 -1.15 -1.50 3.74
N GLN A 98 -0.05 -1.05 3.16
CA GLN A 98 -0.01 -0.78 1.74
C GLN A 98 0.44 -2.04 1.01
N TYR A 99 -0.34 -2.52 0.04
CA TYR A 99 0.04 -3.70 -0.73
C TYR A 99 0.97 -3.36 -1.90
N SER A 100 1.83 -4.33 -2.23
CA SER A 100 2.90 -4.14 -3.23
C SER A 100 2.35 -4.10 -4.66
N PRO A 101 3.11 -3.52 -5.62
CA PRO A 101 2.74 -3.55 -7.04
C PRO A 101 2.54 -4.96 -7.60
N LYS A 102 3.27 -5.96 -7.09
CA LYS A 102 3.12 -7.37 -7.51
C LYS A 102 1.78 -7.94 -7.05
N GLU A 103 1.36 -7.66 -5.83
CA GLU A 103 0.05 -8.08 -5.31
C GLU A 103 -1.08 -7.41 -6.08
N LYS A 104 -0.93 -6.11 -6.40
CA LYS A 104 -1.89 -5.38 -7.24
C LYS A 104 -2.01 -6.02 -8.63
N SER A 105 -0.91 -6.32 -9.28
CA SER A 105 -0.92 -6.99 -10.59
C SER A 105 -1.64 -8.34 -10.54
N SER A 106 -1.41 -9.13 -9.48
CA SER A 106 -2.09 -10.42 -9.28
C SER A 106 -3.60 -10.25 -9.05
N GLN A 107 -4.02 -9.20 -8.37
CA GLN A 107 -5.44 -8.88 -8.16
C GLN A 107 -6.12 -8.51 -9.48
N ILE A 108 -5.50 -7.62 -10.26
CA ILE A 108 -5.99 -7.23 -11.59
C ILE A 108 -6.08 -8.44 -12.52
N GLU A 109 -5.07 -9.32 -12.48
CA GLU A 109 -5.06 -10.55 -13.27
C GLU A 109 -6.28 -11.43 -12.97
N LYS A 110 -6.58 -11.66 -11.69
CA LYS A 110 -7.78 -12.42 -11.28
C LYS A 110 -9.07 -11.74 -11.75
N GLU A 111 -9.15 -10.42 -11.65
CA GLU A 111 -10.31 -9.67 -12.09
C GLU A 111 -10.52 -9.76 -13.60
N LEU A 112 -9.44 -9.65 -14.39
CA LEU A 112 -9.48 -9.83 -15.84
C LEU A 112 -9.89 -11.25 -16.23
N GLU A 113 -9.48 -12.26 -15.49
CA GLU A 113 -9.88 -13.66 -15.72
C GLU A 113 -11.38 -13.89 -15.45
N LEU A 114 -11.91 -13.28 -14.40
CA LEU A 114 -13.33 -13.34 -14.07
C LEU A 114 -14.22 -12.62 -15.09
N ASN A 115 -13.68 -11.62 -15.78
CA ASN A 115 -14.39 -10.81 -16.78
C ASN A 115 -14.29 -11.38 -18.21
N LYS A 116 -13.62 -12.53 -18.41
CA LYS A 116 -13.54 -13.17 -19.74
C LYS A 116 -14.86 -13.83 -20.11
N PRO A 117 -15.35 -13.64 -21.35
CA PRO A 117 -16.38 -14.50 -21.90
C PRO A 117 -15.85 -15.95 -21.98
N LYS A 118 -16.71 -16.93 -21.66
CA LYS A 118 -16.33 -18.34 -21.57
C LYS A 118 -15.78 -18.97 -22.88
N ASP A 119 -15.92 -18.27 -24.01
CA ASP A 119 -15.64 -18.84 -25.34
C ASP A 119 -14.32 -18.41 -26.00
N THR A 120 -13.52 -17.55 -25.36
CA THR A 120 -12.26 -17.07 -25.98
C THR A 120 -11.04 -17.81 -25.44
N ARG A 121 -10.68 -18.94 -26.08
CA ARG A 121 -9.37 -19.59 -25.97
C ARG A 121 -8.38 -19.00 -26.99
N ASP A 122 -8.06 -17.72 -26.89
CA ASP A 122 -7.05 -17.11 -27.75
C ASP A 122 -5.64 -17.34 -27.18
N LYS A 123 -4.81 -18.07 -27.95
CA LYS A 123 -3.41 -18.39 -27.61
C LYS A 123 -2.50 -17.15 -27.51
N ASN A 124 -2.88 -16.02 -28.10
CA ASN A 124 -2.11 -14.77 -28.09
C ASN A 124 -2.24 -13.95 -26.78
N LEU A 125 -3.10 -14.38 -25.86
CA LEU A 125 -3.40 -13.66 -24.62
C LEU A 125 -2.21 -13.62 -23.62
N THR A 126 -1.29 -14.57 -23.71
CA THR A 126 -0.18 -14.67 -22.74
C THR A 126 0.84 -13.53 -22.90
N GLU A 127 1.09 -13.09 -24.14
CA GLU A 127 2.02 -11.98 -24.43
C GLU A 127 1.37 -10.61 -24.22
N ILE A 128 0.07 -10.48 -24.42
CA ILE A 128 -0.67 -9.22 -24.31
C ILE A 128 -1.07 -8.94 -22.85
N LYS A 129 -1.21 -9.98 -22.01
CA LYS A 129 -1.68 -9.90 -20.63
C LYS A 129 -0.88 -8.91 -19.75
N PRO A 130 0.47 -8.87 -19.77
CA PRO A 130 1.24 -7.90 -18.99
C PRO A 130 0.93 -6.45 -19.37
N LYS A 131 0.79 -6.17 -20.66
CA LYS A 131 0.47 -4.82 -21.17
C LYS A 131 -0.94 -4.37 -20.78
N ILE A 132 -1.90 -5.29 -20.76
CA ILE A 132 -3.26 -4.98 -20.28
C ILE A 132 -3.24 -4.65 -18.78
N ILE A 133 -2.48 -5.39 -17.97
CA ILE A 133 -2.32 -5.11 -16.54
C ILE A 133 -1.68 -3.73 -16.34
N GLU A 134 -0.64 -3.41 -17.09
CA GLU A 134 0.01 -2.10 -17.05
C GLU A 134 -0.95 -0.97 -17.44
N SER A 135 -1.74 -1.17 -18.50
CA SER A 135 -2.79 -0.24 -18.94
C SER A 135 -3.86 -0.03 -17.85
N TYR A 136 -4.23 -1.10 -17.14
CA TYR A 136 -5.18 -1.04 -16.02
C TYR A 136 -4.61 -0.19 -14.89
N VAL A 137 -3.39 -0.50 -14.43
CA VAL A 137 -2.70 0.24 -13.36
C VAL A 137 -2.54 1.73 -13.71
N LEU A 138 -2.12 2.02 -14.95
CA LEU A 138 -1.98 3.39 -15.43
C LEU A 138 -3.31 4.15 -15.36
N THR A 139 -4.38 3.52 -15.83
CA THR A 139 -5.73 4.11 -15.82
C THR A 139 -6.21 4.39 -14.41
N GLU A 140 -6.01 3.44 -13.49
CA GLU A 140 -6.36 3.60 -12.08
C GLU A 140 -5.62 4.77 -11.43
N ILE A 141 -4.29 4.85 -11.63
CA ILE A 141 -3.48 5.96 -11.12
C ILE A 141 -3.99 7.30 -11.66
N LYS A 142 -4.30 7.38 -12.95
CA LYS A 142 -4.82 8.60 -13.57
C LYS A 142 -6.20 8.99 -13.06
N ALA A 143 -7.08 7.99 -12.86
CA ALA A 143 -8.41 8.23 -12.30
C ALA A 143 -8.33 8.77 -10.87
N LEU A 144 -7.49 8.19 -10.01
CA LEU A 144 -7.29 8.68 -8.65
C LEU A 144 -6.66 10.08 -8.62
N ASN A 145 -5.65 10.36 -9.47
CA ASN A 145 -5.07 11.71 -9.60
C ASN A 145 -6.11 12.75 -10.03
N TYR A 146 -6.95 12.39 -11.01
CA TYR A 146 -8.03 13.26 -11.46
C TYR A 146 -8.99 13.61 -10.32
N LEU A 147 -9.36 12.60 -9.51
CA LEU A 147 -10.26 12.79 -8.38
C LEU A 147 -9.62 13.61 -7.26
N GLU A 148 -8.33 13.39 -6.95
CA GLU A 148 -7.58 14.25 -6.01
C GLU A 148 -7.65 15.71 -6.41
N THR A 149 -7.41 15.99 -7.68
CA THR A 149 -7.45 17.36 -8.22
C THR A 149 -8.87 17.91 -8.21
N LYS A 150 -9.85 17.12 -8.64
CA LYS A 150 -11.26 17.53 -8.75
C LYS A 150 -11.90 17.83 -7.38
N PHE A 151 -11.59 17.04 -6.35
CA PHE A 151 -12.18 17.18 -5.04
C PHE A 151 -11.28 17.93 -4.04
N GLY A 152 -10.03 18.24 -4.41
CA GLY A 152 -9.07 18.92 -3.54
C GLY A 152 -8.72 18.11 -2.29
N MET A 153 -8.71 16.78 -2.38
CA MET A 153 -8.42 15.89 -1.27
C MET A 153 -7.26 14.96 -1.59
N SER A 154 -6.47 14.56 -0.61
CA SER A 154 -5.45 13.54 -0.76
C SER A 154 -6.07 12.15 -0.66
N ILE A 155 -5.70 11.25 -1.58
CA ILE A 155 -6.13 9.85 -1.62
C ILE A 155 -4.93 8.96 -1.36
N GLU A 156 -4.93 8.27 -0.24
CA GLU A 156 -3.96 7.21 0.04
C GLU A 156 -4.32 5.96 -0.77
N ARG A 157 -3.33 5.32 -1.40
CA ARG A 157 -3.54 4.31 -2.44
C ARG A 157 -3.13 2.92 -1.99
N ASN A 158 -3.75 1.91 -2.63
CA ASN A 158 -3.37 0.51 -2.48
C ASN A 158 -3.34 0.05 -1.02
N LEU A 159 -4.46 0.21 -0.35
CA LEU A 159 -4.56 -0.09 1.06
C LEU A 159 -5.29 -1.39 1.33
N ARG A 160 -4.75 -2.13 2.26
CA ARG A 160 -5.33 -3.36 2.81
C ARG A 160 -5.64 -3.14 4.28
N PHE A 161 -6.86 -3.43 4.68
CA PHE A 161 -7.31 -3.44 6.07
C PHE A 161 -7.55 -4.86 6.51
N ASN A 162 -6.92 -5.26 7.60
CA ASN A 162 -7.01 -6.59 8.15
C ASN A 162 -7.45 -6.56 9.60
N ASN A 163 -8.36 -7.43 9.96
CA ASN A 163 -8.56 -7.85 11.34
C ASN A 163 -8.45 -9.39 11.42
N LYS A 164 -8.65 -9.97 12.62
CA LYS A 164 -8.49 -11.42 12.83
C LYS A 164 -9.31 -12.30 11.88
N ASN A 165 -10.43 -11.79 11.36
CA ASN A 165 -11.42 -12.60 10.63
C ASN A 165 -11.68 -12.11 9.20
N ARG A 166 -11.27 -10.88 8.86
CA ARG A 166 -11.64 -10.25 7.59
C ARG A 166 -10.49 -9.45 7.02
N GLN A 167 -10.46 -9.39 5.71
CA GLN A 167 -9.54 -8.59 4.94
C GLN A 167 -10.31 -7.86 3.83
N ILE A 168 -9.94 -6.61 3.60
CA ILE A 168 -10.41 -5.82 2.47
C ILE A 168 -9.25 -5.07 1.84
N GLU A 169 -9.26 -5.00 0.53
CA GLU A 169 -8.34 -4.22 -0.28
C GLU A 169 -9.14 -3.13 -0.98
N VAL A 170 -8.61 -1.91 -1.01
CA VAL A 170 -9.22 -0.75 -1.67
C VAL A 170 -8.18 -0.01 -2.49
N ASP A 171 -8.59 0.52 -3.65
CA ASP A 171 -7.69 1.24 -4.55
C ASP A 171 -7.26 2.58 -3.95
N GLY A 172 -8.16 3.22 -3.20
CA GLY A 172 -7.85 4.46 -2.51
C GLY A 172 -8.76 4.75 -1.33
N ILE A 173 -8.28 5.57 -0.41
CA ILE A 173 -9.07 6.11 0.70
C ILE A 173 -8.66 7.54 1.02
N SER A 174 -9.63 8.37 1.33
CA SER A 174 -9.43 9.65 1.98
C SER A 174 -10.15 9.64 3.32
N GLN A 175 -9.39 9.79 4.40
CA GLN A 175 -9.94 9.76 5.74
C GLN A 175 -10.58 11.10 6.10
N GLY A 176 -11.85 11.06 6.45
CA GLY A 176 -12.58 12.21 6.98
C GLY A 176 -12.66 12.18 8.49
N THR A 177 -13.15 13.27 9.09
CA THR A 177 -13.32 13.35 10.54
C THR A 177 -14.38 12.35 11.03
N ASN A 178 -15.52 12.23 10.35
CA ASN A 178 -16.63 11.37 10.76
C ASN A 178 -16.92 10.25 9.76
N ILE A 179 -16.66 10.48 8.48
CA ILE A 179 -16.97 9.56 7.39
C ILE A 179 -15.77 9.52 6.47
N ASP A 180 -15.33 8.30 6.12
CA ASP A 180 -14.25 8.09 5.19
C ASP A 180 -14.76 8.01 3.75
N SER A 181 -13.92 8.35 2.78
CA SER A 181 -14.21 8.19 1.35
C SER A 181 -13.34 7.08 0.80
N ILE A 182 -13.94 5.95 0.43
CA ILE A 182 -13.27 4.83 -0.23
C ILE A 182 -13.42 5.02 -1.74
N PHE A 183 -12.37 4.72 -2.48
CA PHE A 183 -12.32 4.78 -3.93
C PHE A 183 -12.03 3.40 -4.49
N GLU A 184 -12.88 2.96 -5.41
CA GLU A 184 -12.73 1.70 -6.13
C GLU A 184 -12.83 1.99 -7.61
N VAL A 185 -11.78 1.67 -8.37
CA VAL A 185 -11.68 1.96 -9.79
C VAL A 185 -11.82 0.68 -10.60
N LYS A 186 -12.73 0.68 -11.58
CA LYS A 186 -12.93 -0.40 -12.52
C LYS A 186 -12.68 0.08 -13.94
N VAL A 187 -11.84 -0.62 -14.68
CA VAL A 187 -11.49 -0.27 -16.05
C VAL A 187 -12.20 -1.21 -17.02
N LEU A 188 -12.98 -0.64 -17.93
CA LEU A 188 -13.66 -1.35 -18.99
C LEU A 188 -12.99 -1.05 -20.33
N PHE A 189 -12.21 -2.01 -20.83
CA PHE A 189 -11.60 -1.93 -22.15
C PHE A 189 -12.59 -2.21 -23.29
N LYS A 190 -13.71 -2.85 -23.00
CA LYS A 190 -14.79 -3.14 -23.96
C LYS A 190 -16.03 -2.32 -23.61
N HIS A 191 -16.78 -1.94 -24.65
CA HIS A 191 -17.94 -1.04 -24.52
C HIS A 191 -19.16 -1.65 -23.81
N GLU A 192 -19.13 -2.93 -23.46
CA GLU A 192 -20.30 -3.63 -22.93
C GLU A 192 -20.15 -3.94 -21.45
N LEU A 193 -21.06 -3.35 -20.68
CA LEU A 193 -21.29 -3.67 -19.30
C LEU A 193 -22.42 -4.70 -19.24
N ASP A 194 -22.09 -5.99 -19.34
CA ASP A 194 -23.11 -7.06 -19.29
C ASP A 194 -23.74 -7.20 -17.89
N ALA A 195 -24.89 -7.89 -17.83
CA ALA A 195 -25.66 -8.06 -16.59
C ALA A 195 -24.85 -8.75 -15.48
N ASN A 196 -23.96 -9.69 -15.83
CA ASN A 196 -23.14 -10.41 -14.85
C ASN A 196 -22.05 -9.49 -14.26
N ILE A 197 -21.44 -8.64 -15.08
CA ILE A 197 -20.46 -7.64 -14.62
C ILE A 197 -21.15 -6.63 -13.71
N LYS A 198 -22.34 -6.11 -14.09
CA LYS A 198 -23.11 -5.19 -13.26
C LYS A 198 -23.42 -5.79 -11.89
N LYS A 199 -23.99 -7.01 -11.86
CA LYS A 199 -24.31 -7.70 -10.61
C LYS A 199 -23.06 -7.86 -9.70
N ARG A 200 -21.94 -8.28 -10.26
CA ARG A 200 -20.69 -8.41 -9.50
C ARG A 200 -20.19 -7.08 -8.95
N TYR A 201 -20.30 -5.99 -9.71
CA TYR A 201 -19.91 -4.68 -9.24
C TYR A 201 -20.75 -4.22 -8.06
N ILE A 202 -22.06 -4.45 -8.11
CA ILE A 202 -22.98 -4.12 -6.99
C ILE A 202 -22.65 -4.95 -5.75
N GLU A 203 -22.46 -6.26 -5.92
CA GLU A 203 -22.13 -7.17 -4.82
C GLU A 203 -20.77 -6.81 -4.19
N ASN A 204 -19.76 -6.48 -5.03
CA ASN A 204 -18.45 -6.09 -4.56
C ASN A 204 -18.50 -4.75 -3.79
N ALA A 205 -19.24 -3.78 -4.31
CA ALA A 205 -19.40 -2.47 -3.66
C ALA A 205 -19.99 -2.60 -2.25
N ARG A 206 -21.01 -3.45 -2.09
CA ARG A 206 -21.61 -3.74 -0.77
C ARG A 206 -20.61 -4.44 0.15
N LYS A 207 -19.95 -5.48 -0.34
CA LYS A 207 -18.96 -6.25 0.42
C LYS A 207 -17.81 -5.36 0.91
N ILE A 208 -17.39 -4.38 0.11
CA ILE A 208 -16.37 -3.41 0.50
C ILE A 208 -16.85 -2.61 1.71
N LEU A 209 -18.04 -2.03 1.65
CA LEU A 209 -18.57 -1.20 2.75
C LEU A 209 -18.84 -2.02 4.02
N ASP A 210 -19.41 -3.22 3.89
CA ASP A 210 -19.64 -4.13 5.02
C ASP A 210 -18.33 -4.51 5.72
N ASN A 211 -17.38 -5.00 4.95
CA ASN A 211 -16.10 -5.41 5.51
C ASN A 211 -15.34 -4.22 6.10
N TYR A 212 -15.39 -3.05 5.45
CA TYR A 212 -14.75 -1.86 5.98
C TYR A 212 -15.32 -1.47 7.34
N TYR A 213 -16.66 -1.43 7.46
CA TYR A 213 -17.31 -1.14 8.74
C TYR A 213 -16.99 -2.19 9.81
N GLU A 214 -17.06 -3.47 9.48
CA GLU A 214 -16.75 -4.56 10.40
C GLU A 214 -15.28 -4.57 10.88
N ILE A 215 -14.37 -4.08 10.05
CA ILE A 215 -12.94 -4.00 10.38
C ILE A 215 -12.63 -2.75 11.18
N THR A 216 -13.15 -1.58 10.75
CA THR A 216 -12.71 -0.28 11.25
C THR A 216 -13.68 0.36 12.24
N HIS A 217 -14.95 -0.12 12.28
CA HIS A 217 -16.08 0.50 12.97
C HIS A 217 -16.35 1.95 12.54
N ARG A 218 -15.90 2.34 11.33
CA ARG A 218 -16.11 3.65 10.75
C ARG A 218 -17.04 3.55 9.54
N HIS A 219 -17.91 4.55 9.40
CA HIS A 219 -18.74 4.67 8.21
C HIS A 219 -17.93 5.22 7.04
N ALA A 220 -18.23 4.75 5.84
CA ALA A 220 -17.62 5.23 4.62
C ALA A 220 -18.63 5.49 3.51
N ILE A 221 -18.24 6.38 2.59
CA ILE A 221 -18.88 6.56 1.29
C ILE A 221 -17.99 5.84 0.27
N LEU A 222 -18.55 4.90 -0.47
CA LEU A 222 -17.82 4.26 -1.57
C LEU A 222 -18.01 5.10 -2.84
N ASN A 223 -16.91 5.67 -3.32
CA ASN A 223 -16.84 6.26 -4.65
C ASN A 223 -16.44 5.15 -5.62
N PHE A 224 -17.42 4.63 -6.35
CA PHE A 224 -17.22 3.57 -7.34
C PHE A 224 -17.02 4.22 -8.71
N ILE A 225 -15.82 4.08 -9.26
CA ILE A 225 -15.40 4.75 -10.47
C ILE A 225 -15.29 3.73 -11.60
N ILE A 226 -15.97 3.97 -12.70
CA ILE A 226 -15.88 3.14 -13.90
C ILE A 226 -15.26 3.96 -15.00
N VAL A 227 -14.09 3.54 -15.46
CA VAL A 227 -13.36 4.18 -16.56
C VAL A 227 -13.60 3.39 -17.83
N GLY A 228 -14.14 4.04 -18.85
CA GLY A 228 -14.38 3.41 -20.15
C GLY A 228 -15.43 4.14 -20.99
N SER A 229 -15.59 3.66 -22.23
CA SER A 229 -16.66 4.12 -23.13
C SER A 229 -17.92 3.31 -22.88
N ILE A 230 -18.82 3.79 -22.04
CA ILE A 230 -20.03 3.08 -21.63
C ILE A 230 -21.24 3.76 -22.29
N LYS A 231 -22.14 2.96 -22.85
CA LYS A 231 -23.39 3.45 -23.43
C LYS A 231 -24.26 4.15 -22.38
N PRO A 232 -24.97 5.23 -22.71
CA PRO A 232 -25.81 5.96 -21.76
C PRO A 232 -26.86 5.09 -21.07
N GLU A 233 -27.45 4.13 -21.81
CA GLU A 233 -28.46 3.19 -21.31
C GLU A 233 -27.88 2.31 -20.20
N ALA A 234 -26.67 1.77 -20.42
CA ALA A 234 -26.00 0.92 -19.43
C ALA A 234 -25.56 1.68 -18.18
N LYS A 235 -25.20 2.99 -18.33
CA LYS A 235 -24.93 3.87 -17.18
C LYS A 235 -26.18 4.04 -16.35
N LYS A 236 -27.32 4.32 -16.99
CA LYS A 236 -28.61 4.51 -16.33
C LYS A 236 -29.06 3.26 -15.60
N GLU A 237 -29.02 2.09 -16.27
CA GLU A 237 -29.36 0.81 -15.66
C GLU A 237 -28.54 0.52 -14.39
N LEU A 238 -27.22 0.68 -14.47
CA LEU A 238 -26.36 0.46 -13.29
C LEU A 238 -26.66 1.45 -12.17
N PHE A 239 -26.95 2.71 -12.50
CA PHE A 239 -27.32 3.70 -11.52
C PHE A 239 -28.65 3.33 -10.84
N ASP A 240 -29.66 2.95 -11.62
CA ASP A 240 -30.98 2.57 -11.10
C ASP A 240 -30.88 1.31 -10.20
N GLU A 241 -30.13 0.30 -10.60
CA GLU A 241 -29.90 -0.91 -9.81
C GLU A 241 -29.17 -0.60 -8.49
N LEU A 242 -28.14 0.26 -8.52
CA LEU A 242 -27.43 0.69 -7.30
C LEU A 242 -28.34 1.56 -6.40
N TYR A 243 -29.16 2.44 -6.98
CA TYR A 243 -30.05 3.29 -6.22
C TYR A 243 -31.15 2.49 -5.51
N ILE A 244 -31.82 1.57 -6.20
CA ILE A 244 -32.79 0.64 -5.63
C ILE A 244 -32.16 -0.18 -4.50
N SER A 245 -30.95 -0.65 -4.75
CA SER A 245 -30.15 -1.43 -3.81
C SER A 245 -29.73 -0.63 -2.56
N ASN A 246 -29.52 0.69 -2.69
CA ASN A 246 -29.13 1.57 -1.59
C ASN A 246 -30.33 2.06 -0.77
N SER A 247 -31.54 2.12 -1.36
CA SER A 247 -32.74 2.60 -0.66
C SER A 247 -33.17 1.70 0.50
N SER A 248 -32.75 0.43 0.49
CA SER A 248 -33.05 -0.55 1.55
C SER A 248 -31.94 -0.71 2.59
N THR A 249 -30.78 -0.03 2.43
CA THR A 249 -29.61 -0.22 3.27
C THR A 249 -28.90 1.09 3.59
N GLN A 250 -28.14 1.12 4.67
CA GLN A 250 -27.36 2.28 5.12
C GLN A 250 -26.13 2.59 4.24
N TYR A 251 -26.00 1.94 3.07
CA TYR A 251 -24.84 2.10 2.20
C TYR A 251 -24.90 3.40 1.40
N ARG A 252 -23.81 4.14 1.43
CA ARG A 252 -23.63 5.33 0.60
C ARG A 252 -22.64 5.00 -0.52
N ILE A 253 -23.17 4.76 -1.73
CA ILE A 253 -22.37 4.51 -2.92
C ILE A 253 -22.58 5.68 -3.88
N SER A 254 -21.48 6.31 -4.28
CA SER A 254 -21.43 7.33 -5.34
C SER A 254 -20.84 6.69 -6.59
N LEU A 255 -21.59 6.68 -7.67
CA LEU A 255 -21.17 6.12 -8.95
C LEU A 255 -20.64 7.23 -9.87
N ASN A 256 -19.41 7.08 -10.33
CA ASN A 256 -18.75 8.01 -11.22
C ASN A 256 -18.30 7.31 -12.50
N PHE A 257 -18.57 7.93 -13.64
CA PHE A 257 -18.11 7.45 -14.94
C PHE A 257 -17.09 8.43 -15.52
N LEU A 258 -15.92 7.91 -15.90
CA LEU A 258 -14.87 8.67 -16.53
C LEU A 258 -14.55 8.06 -17.90
N SER A 259 -14.30 8.88 -18.89
CA SER A 259 -13.75 8.42 -20.17
C SER A 259 -12.22 8.41 -20.13
N PHE A 260 -11.60 7.61 -21.00
CA PHE A 260 -10.14 7.67 -21.16
C PHE A 260 -9.68 9.08 -21.57
N ASP A 261 -10.47 9.76 -22.38
CA ASP A 261 -10.18 11.12 -22.84
C ASP A 261 -10.12 12.15 -21.71
N GLU A 262 -11.04 12.07 -20.73
CA GLU A 262 -11.04 12.93 -19.54
C GLU A 262 -9.78 12.71 -18.68
N LEU A 263 -9.18 11.54 -18.76
CA LEU A 263 -7.95 11.20 -18.05
C LEU A 263 -6.68 11.52 -18.86
N GLY A 264 -6.81 12.09 -20.08
CA GLY A 264 -5.69 12.32 -20.99
C GLY A 264 -5.07 11.03 -21.54
N LEU A 265 -5.89 9.99 -21.65
CA LEU A 265 -5.51 8.66 -22.12
C LEU A 265 -6.18 8.33 -23.45
N LYS A 266 -5.55 7.47 -24.25
CA LYS A 266 -6.08 6.93 -25.49
C LYS A 266 -6.14 5.42 -25.39
N LEU A 267 -7.28 4.84 -25.80
CA LEU A 267 -7.47 3.39 -25.86
C LEU A 267 -7.30 2.91 -27.31
N GLU A 268 -6.32 2.05 -27.55
CA GLU A 268 -6.08 1.35 -28.83
C GLU A 268 -5.88 -0.14 -28.56
N ASP A 269 -6.62 -0.98 -29.26
CA ASP A 269 -6.52 -2.46 -29.16
C ASP A 269 -6.49 -3.02 -27.72
N ASN A 270 -7.30 -2.46 -26.82
CA ASN A 270 -7.33 -2.76 -25.37
C ASN A 270 -6.06 -2.35 -24.61
N LEU A 271 -5.22 -1.53 -25.16
CA LEU A 271 -4.05 -0.93 -24.51
C LEU A 271 -4.29 0.57 -24.32
N VAL A 272 -3.84 1.09 -23.21
CA VAL A 272 -3.96 2.51 -22.87
C VAL A 272 -2.60 3.16 -22.99
N THR A 273 -2.56 4.28 -23.69
CA THR A 273 -1.37 5.13 -23.86
C THR A 273 -1.69 6.57 -23.48
N PHE A 274 -0.67 7.36 -23.28
CA PHE A 274 -0.84 8.82 -23.12
C PHE A 274 -1.24 9.46 -24.44
N LYS A 275 -2.09 10.49 -24.35
CA LYS A 275 -2.34 11.40 -25.49
C LYS A 275 -1.17 12.31 -25.74
#